data_3f9cfeb176b66ccea97dcc04139502ad
#
_entry.id   3f9cfeb176b66ccea97dcc04139502ad
#
_cell.length_a   1.000
_cell.length_b   1.000
_cell.length_c   1.000
_cell.angle_alpha   90.00
_cell.angle_beta   90.00
_cell.angle_gamma   90.00
#
_symmetry.space_group_name_H-M   'P 1'
#
loop_
_entity.id
_entity.type
_entity.pdbx_description
1 polymer ?
#
loop_
_entity_poly.entity_id
_entity_poly.type
_entity_poly.pdbx_seq_one_letter_code
_entity_poly.pdbx_strand_id
1 'polypeptide(L)'
;MNTTHKLHIFDMDGTILDSMPMWSTIASDYLDSYDIPHDDDVNKLIEAYTLENAAKYFIELGLDKAIDDIIKDIYDFSFNKYKNEIPAKPDMAELLKKIHETGETIILLSASPVQCAVAAFKRLNILEYFDKLFSCQDFETDKTVPETFINVAASLGFKPEDAIVYEDALYSIRSAKAAGCKTVAIYDDFARNEWDEILKTADEIFITPDKHKNITKM
;
A
#
# COMPACT_ATOMS: atom_id res chain seq x y z
N MET A 1 2.76 -35.50 0.73
CA MET A 1 3.09 -34.24 1.40
C MET A 1 1.81 -33.43 1.39
N ASN A 2 1.20 -33.17 2.55
CA ASN A 2 0.06 -32.24 2.62
C ASN A 2 0.63 -30.84 2.33
N THR A 3 0.47 -30.36 1.12
CA THR A 3 0.63 -28.93 0.83
C THR A 3 -0.54 -28.24 1.51
N THR A 4 -0.30 -27.65 2.67
CA THR A 4 -1.29 -26.77 3.30
C THR A 4 -1.54 -25.62 2.32
N HIS A 5 -2.81 -25.42 1.95
CA HIS A 5 -3.23 -24.29 1.13
C HIS A 5 -2.78 -22.98 1.80
N LYS A 6 -2.18 -22.07 1.06
CA LYS A 6 -1.62 -20.82 1.61
C LYS A 6 -2.53 -19.64 1.35
N LEU A 7 -2.46 -18.67 2.25
CA LEU A 7 -3.09 -17.36 2.11
C LEU A 7 -2.01 -16.32 1.76
N HIS A 8 -2.15 -15.68 0.62
CA HIS A 8 -1.28 -14.58 0.20
C HIS A 8 -1.98 -13.25 0.46
N ILE A 9 -1.41 -12.44 1.33
CA ILE A 9 -1.91 -11.11 1.72
C ILE A 9 -0.99 -10.08 1.09
N PHE A 10 -1.50 -9.33 0.13
CA PHE A 10 -0.76 -8.26 -0.53
C PHE A 10 -1.18 -6.90 0.01
N ASP A 11 -0.21 -6.05 0.29
CA ASP A 11 -0.43 -4.62 0.32
C ASP A 11 -0.60 -4.06 -1.09
N MET A 12 -1.10 -2.83 -1.21
CA MET A 12 -1.33 -2.13 -2.47
C MET A 12 -0.23 -1.11 -2.80
N ASP A 13 -0.09 -0.11 -1.94
CA ASP A 13 0.66 1.12 -2.20
C ASP A 13 2.15 0.92 -1.88
N GLY A 14 3.02 1.05 -2.88
CA GLY A 14 4.43 0.71 -2.71
C GLY A 14 4.74 -0.79 -2.85
N THR A 15 3.70 -1.65 -2.89
CA THR A 15 3.82 -3.10 -3.03
C THR A 15 3.37 -3.60 -4.39
N ILE A 16 2.06 -3.58 -4.71
CA ILE A 16 1.55 -3.95 -6.04
C ILE A 16 1.67 -2.76 -7.00
N LEU A 17 1.34 -1.57 -6.52
CA LEU A 17 1.31 -0.34 -7.30
C LEU A 17 2.51 0.55 -6.99
N ASP A 18 3.07 1.17 -8.02
CA ASP A 18 4.07 2.23 -7.90
C ASP A 18 3.37 3.57 -7.64
N SER A 19 2.69 3.66 -6.50
CA SER A 19 1.82 4.78 -6.09
C SER A 19 2.50 5.77 -5.15
N MET A 20 3.62 5.40 -4.55
CA MET A 20 4.31 6.26 -3.58
C MET A 20 4.77 7.60 -4.16
N PRO A 21 5.18 7.71 -5.43
CA PRO A 21 5.44 9.02 -6.04
C PRO A 21 4.23 9.96 -6.02
N MET A 22 3.00 9.45 -6.24
CA MET A 22 1.78 10.25 -6.15
C MET A 22 1.53 10.71 -4.71
N TRP A 23 1.66 9.82 -3.73
CA TRP A 23 1.46 10.17 -2.33
C TRP A 23 2.46 11.22 -1.83
N SER A 24 3.70 11.21 -2.36
CA SER A 24 4.73 12.20 -2.00
C SER A 24 4.49 13.60 -2.55
N THR A 25 3.60 13.76 -3.51
CA THR A 25 3.30 15.06 -4.14
C THR A 25 1.84 15.48 -4.01
N ILE A 26 0.99 14.66 -3.38
CA ILE A 26 -0.46 14.88 -3.38
C ILE A 26 -0.89 16.22 -2.81
N ALA A 27 -0.19 16.73 -1.79
CA ALA A 27 -0.53 18.02 -1.18
C ALA A 27 -0.17 19.19 -2.10
N SER A 28 1.06 19.20 -2.63
CA SER A 28 1.49 20.23 -3.57
C SER A 28 0.64 20.20 -4.84
N ASP A 29 0.44 19.02 -5.44
CA ASP A 29 -0.38 18.86 -6.66
C ASP A 29 -1.83 19.35 -6.44
N TYR A 30 -2.39 19.09 -5.24
CA TYR A 30 -3.72 19.55 -4.89
C TYR A 30 -3.78 21.06 -4.72
N LEU A 31 -2.84 21.66 -3.99
CA LEU A 31 -2.77 23.12 -3.78
C LEU A 31 -2.50 23.85 -5.11
N ASP A 32 -1.60 23.32 -5.95
CA ASP A 32 -1.33 23.86 -7.28
C ASP A 32 -2.57 23.86 -8.17
N SER A 33 -3.44 22.87 -8.04
CA SER A 33 -4.69 22.80 -8.82
C SER A 33 -5.67 23.94 -8.49
N TYR A 34 -5.46 24.64 -7.37
CA TYR A 34 -6.21 25.81 -6.92
C TYR A 34 -5.38 27.12 -6.94
N ASP A 35 -4.18 27.10 -7.53
CA ASP A 35 -3.25 28.23 -7.54
C ASP A 35 -2.91 28.76 -6.13
N ILE A 36 -2.88 27.88 -5.11
CA ILE A 36 -2.54 28.21 -3.72
C ILE A 36 -1.03 28.14 -3.53
N PRO A 37 -0.35 29.25 -3.20
CA PRO A 37 1.08 29.24 -2.91
C PRO A 37 1.40 28.38 -1.68
N HIS A 38 2.45 27.59 -1.75
CA HIS A 38 2.91 26.75 -0.65
C HIS A 38 4.45 26.63 -0.67
N ASP A 39 5.03 26.20 0.44
CA ASP A 39 6.46 25.91 0.54
C ASP A 39 6.80 24.55 -0.08
N ASP A 40 8.06 24.38 -0.51
CA ASP A 40 8.56 23.14 -1.15
C ASP A 40 8.45 21.91 -0.25
N ASP A 41 8.38 22.08 1.06
CA ASP A 41 8.29 21.02 2.07
C ASP A 41 6.85 20.68 2.50
N VAL A 42 5.81 21.26 1.87
CA VAL A 42 4.41 21.04 2.22
C VAL A 42 4.03 19.57 2.29
N ASN A 43 4.48 18.75 1.34
CA ASN A 43 4.20 17.33 1.33
C ASN A 43 4.78 16.63 2.58
N LYS A 44 6.02 16.93 2.93
CA LYS A 44 6.69 16.39 4.11
C LYS A 44 6.02 16.85 5.41
N LEU A 45 5.57 18.10 5.46
CA LEU A 45 4.89 18.64 6.63
C LEU A 45 3.60 17.88 6.93
N ILE A 46 2.80 17.58 5.89
CA ILE A 46 1.50 16.93 6.07
C ILE A 46 1.57 15.41 6.27
N GLU A 47 2.72 14.76 6.04
CA GLU A 47 2.90 13.31 6.29
C GLU A 47 2.49 12.92 7.73
N ALA A 48 2.68 13.82 8.70
CA ALA A 48 2.33 13.60 10.11
C ALA A 48 0.88 14.03 10.45
N TYR A 49 0.12 14.57 9.48
CA TYR A 49 -1.20 15.13 9.73
C TYR A 49 -2.30 14.10 9.44
N THR A 50 -3.39 14.21 10.19
CA THR A 50 -4.66 13.61 9.76
C THR A 50 -5.20 14.40 8.54
N LEU A 51 -6.07 13.78 7.73
CA LEU A 51 -6.70 14.48 6.60
C LEU A 51 -7.42 15.76 7.05
N GLU A 52 -8.06 15.74 8.22
CA GLU A 52 -8.70 16.93 8.78
C GLU A 52 -7.69 18.03 9.12
N ASN A 53 -6.53 17.68 9.70
CA ASN A 53 -5.49 18.66 10.02
C ASN A 53 -4.81 19.18 8.74
N ALA A 54 -4.61 18.34 7.73
CA ALA A 54 -4.12 18.77 6.42
C ALA A 54 -5.10 19.76 5.76
N ALA A 55 -6.41 19.47 5.79
CA ALA A 55 -7.44 20.37 5.26
C ALA A 55 -7.46 21.73 5.98
N LYS A 56 -7.33 21.75 7.32
CA LYS A 56 -7.22 22.99 8.10
C LYS A 56 -5.99 23.80 7.68
N TYR A 57 -4.85 23.14 7.51
CA TYR A 57 -3.62 23.78 7.06
C TYR A 57 -3.76 24.37 5.65
N PHE A 58 -4.43 23.68 4.73
CA PHE A 58 -4.69 24.21 3.38
C PHE A 58 -5.59 25.44 3.39
N ILE A 59 -6.55 25.51 4.32
CA ILE A 59 -7.36 26.72 4.54
C ILE A 59 -6.49 27.87 5.07
N GLU A 60 -5.55 27.61 5.98
CA GLU A 60 -4.60 28.61 6.48
C GLU A 60 -3.69 29.15 5.36
N LEU A 61 -3.35 28.33 4.36
CA LEU A 61 -2.63 28.77 3.16
C LEU A 61 -3.48 29.59 2.18
N GLY A 62 -4.78 29.70 2.41
CA GLY A 62 -5.69 30.51 1.61
C GLY A 62 -6.70 29.74 0.76
N LEU A 63 -6.81 28.44 0.91
CA LEU A 63 -7.82 27.64 0.21
C LEU A 63 -9.22 27.96 0.78
N ASP A 64 -10.09 28.54 -0.03
CA ASP A 64 -11.46 28.90 0.36
C ASP A 64 -12.45 27.75 0.08
N LYS A 65 -12.42 26.73 0.96
CA LYS A 65 -13.30 25.55 0.92
C LYS A 65 -13.61 25.03 2.31
N ALA A 66 -14.73 24.31 2.46
CA ALA A 66 -15.02 23.60 3.70
C ALA A 66 -14.09 22.37 3.88
N ILE A 67 -13.80 22.01 5.11
CA ILE A 67 -12.93 20.86 5.44
C ILE A 67 -13.40 19.57 4.76
N ASP A 68 -14.70 19.28 4.85
CA ASP A 68 -15.28 18.05 4.25
C ASP A 68 -15.15 18.04 2.72
N ASP A 69 -15.24 19.21 2.07
CA ASP A 69 -15.05 19.33 0.62
C ASP A 69 -13.59 19.10 0.24
N ILE A 70 -12.65 19.63 1.03
CA ILE A 70 -11.21 19.39 0.82
C ILE A 70 -10.88 17.91 0.95
N ILE A 71 -11.37 17.27 2.01
CA ILE A 71 -11.15 15.82 2.22
C ILE A 71 -11.72 15.03 1.04
N LYS A 72 -12.94 15.36 0.62
CA LYS A 72 -13.57 14.72 -0.54
C LYS A 72 -12.76 14.92 -1.81
N ASP A 73 -12.28 16.12 -2.08
CA ASP A 73 -11.48 16.42 -3.27
C ASP A 73 -10.16 15.65 -3.28
N ILE A 74 -9.48 15.51 -2.13
CA ILE A 74 -8.25 14.71 -2.02
C ILE A 74 -8.53 13.24 -2.36
N TYR A 75 -9.66 12.69 -1.86
CA TYR A 75 -10.08 11.35 -2.24
C TYR A 75 -10.39 11.23 -3.73
N ASP A 76 -11.13 12.17 -4.32
CA ASP A 76 -11.46 12.17 -5.72
C ASP A 76 -10.20 12.33 -6.60
N PHE A 77 -9.25 13.16 -6.17
CA PHE A 77 -7.96 13.37 -6.84
C PHE A 77 -7.14 12.08 -6.83
N SER A 78 -6.92 11.48 -5.66
CA SER A 78 -6.20 10.22 -5.55
C SER A 78 -6.90 9.09 -6.32
N PHE A 79 -8.22 8.95 -6.21
CA PHE A 79 -8.99 7.95 -6.95
C PHE A 79 -8.80 8.08 -8.47
N ASN A 80 -8.78 9.31 -9.01
CA ASN A 80 -8.55 9.54 -10.43
C ASN A 80 -7.15 9.09 -10.87
N LYS A 81 -6.14 9.26 -10.01
CA LYS A 81 -4.78 8.76 -10.26
C LYS A 81 -4.74 7.23 -10.31
N TYR A 82 -5.36 6.54 -9.34
CA TYR A 82 -5.49 5.07 -9.36
C TYR A 82 -6.23 4.57 -10.59
N LYS A 83 -7.32 5.21 -10.94
CA LYS A 83 -8.15 4.82 -12.06
C LYS A 83 -7.46 4.96 -13.41
N ASN A 84 -6.59 5.98 -13.59
CA ASN A 84 -6.11 6.36 -14.91
C ASN A 84 -4.59 6.23 -15.10
N GLU A 85 -3.77 6.36 -14.05
CA GLU A 85 -2.35 6.64 -14.21
C GLU A 85 -1.43 5.63 -13.51
N ILE A 86 -1.63 5.34 -12.22
CA ILE A 86 -0.67 4.62 -11.37
C ILE A 86 -0.35 3.23 -11.93
N PRO A 87 0.91 2.93 -12.29
CA PRO A 87 1.29 1.64 -12.84
C PRO A 87 1.39 0.56 -11.76
N ALA A 88 1.34 -0.69 -12.17
CA ALA A 88 1.82 -1.78 -11.32
C ALA A 88 3.36 -1.74 -11.23
N LYS A 89 3.90 -2.18 -10.11
CA LYS A 89 5.34 -2.43 -10.01
C LYS A 89 5.76 -3.53 -10.98
N PRO A 90 6.98 -3.49 -11.48
CA PRO A 90 7.51 -4.54 -12.38
C PRO A 90 7.32 -5.92 -11.78
N ASP A 91 6.97 -6.89 -12.62
CA ASP A 91 6.80 -8.33 -12.31
C ASP A 91 5.67 -8.68 -11.34
N MET A 92 4.95 -7.68 -10.75
CA MET A 92 3.84 -7.95 -9.83
C MET A 92 2.69 -8.70 -10.50
N ALA A 93 2.30 -8.30 -11.71
CA ALA A 93 1.24 -8.98 -12.45
C ALA A 93 1.59 -10.44 -12.73
N GLU A 94 2.87 -10.72 -13.05
CA GLU A 94 3.36 -12.08 -13.27
C GLU A 94 3.40 -12.90 -11.97
N LEU A 95 3.81 -12.29 -10.86
CA LEU A 95 3.80 -12.94 -9.54
C LEU A 95 2.37 -13.32 -9.13
N LEU A 96 1.42 -12.38 -9.22
CA LEU A 96 0.01 -12.61 -8.91
C LEU A 96 -0.57 -13.74 -9.77
N LYS A 97 -0.30 -13.73 -11.08
CA LYS A 97 -0.73 -14.77 -12.00
C LYS A 97 -0.17 -16.14 -11.60
N LYS A 98 1.13 -16.23 -11.31
CA LYS A 98 1.79 -17.49 -10.89
C LYS A 98 1.16 -18.06 -9.62
N ILE A 99 0.88 -17.22 -8.62
CA ILE A 99 0.23 -17.66 -7.38
C ILE A 99 -1.20 -18.12 -7.68
N HIS A 100 -1.96 -17.34 -8.46
CA HIS A 100 -3.33 -17.69 -8.84
C HIS A 100 -3.40 -19.05 -9.56
N GLU A 101 -2.44 -19.37 -10.42
CA GLU A 101 -2.36 -20.65 -11.13
C GLU A 101 -2.08 -21.85 -10.20
N THR A 102 -1.57 -21.63 -8.98
CA THR A 102 -1.44 -22.71 -7.97
C THR A 102 -2.77 -23.05 -7.28
N GLY A 103 -3.77 -22.18 -7.41
CA GLY A 103 -5.06 -22.29 -6.71
C GLY A 103 -4.99 -21.84 -5.24
N GLU A 104 -3.92 -21.18 -4.81
CA GLU A 104 -3.80 -20.60 -3.46
C GLU A 104 -4.61 -19.30 -3.36
N THR A 105 -5.05 -18.96 -2.15
CA THR A 105 -5.90 -17.78 -1.91
C THR A 105 -5.09 -16.49 -1.94
N ILE A 106 -5.51 -15.52 -2.74
CA ILE A 106 -4.89 -14.19 -2.83
C ILE A 106 -5.88 -13.13 -2.37
N ILE A 107 -5.44 -12.28 -1.43
CA ILE A 107 -6.22 -11.14 -0.97
C ILE A 107 -5.40 -9.85 -0.98
N LEU A 108 -6.11 -8.74 -1.07
CA LEU A 108 -5.58 -7.42 -0.75
C LEU A 108 -5.89 -7.06 0.70
N LEU A 109 -4.94 -6.42 1.37
CA LEU A 109 -5.15 -5.68 2.61
C LEU A 109 -4.46 -4.32 2.51
N SER A 110 -5.22 -3.25 2.35
CA SER A 110 -4.68 -1.90 2.13
C SER A 110 -5.21 -0.90 3.17
N ALA A 111 -4.41 0.13 3.46
CA ALA A 111 -4.88 1.30 4.19
C ALA A 111 -5.76 2.20 3.31
N SER A 112 -5.56 2.15 2.00
CA SER A 112 -6.34 2.90 1.01
C SER A 112 -7.74 2.28 0.79
N PRO A 113 -8.73 3.08 0.34
CA PRO A 113 -10.07 2.59 0.04
C PRO A 113 -10.08 1.50 -1.05
N VAL A 114 -10.87 0.43 -0.83
CA VAL A 114 -10.99 -0.70 -1.78
C VAL A 114 -11.38 -0.25 -3.20
N GLN A 115 -12.13 0.84 -3.33
CA GLN A 115 -12.53 1.39 -4.64
C GLN A 115 -11.31 1.81 -5.49
N CYS A 116 -10.25 2.31 -4.87
CA CYS A 116 -9.00 2.65 -5.54
C CYS A 116 -8.34 1.39 -6.12
N ALA A 117 -8.25 0.33 -5.31
CA ALA A 117 -7.75 -0.97 -5.76
C ALA A 117 -8.56 -1.53 -6.92
N VAL A 118 -9.90 -1.55 -6.80
CA VAL A 118 -10.80 -2.04 -7.88
C VAL A 118 -10.58 -1.28 -9.18
N ALA A 119 -10.44 0.05 -9.11
CA ALA A 119 -10.24 0.88 -10.30
C ALA A 119 -8.88 0.61 -10.97
N ALA A 120 -7.79 0.60 -10.17
CA ALA A 120 -6.45 0.33 -10.67
C ALA A 120 -6.31 -1.11 -11.21
N PHE A 121 -6.77 -2.11 -10.44
CA PHE A 121 -6.61 -3.52 -10.79
C PHE A 121 -7.42 -3.93 -12.01
N LYS A 122 -8.63 -3.32 -12.21
CA LYS A 122 -9.38 -3.48 -13.46
C LYS A 122 -8.60 -2.95 -14.67
N ARG A 123 -8.05 -1.74 -14.56
CA ARG A 123 -7.27 -1.12 -15.65
C ARG A 123 -6.01 -1.94 -15.97
N LEU A 124 -5.37 -2.52 -14.94
CA LEU A 124 -4.15 -3.30 -15.08
C LEU A 124 -4.41 -4.79 -15.42
N ASN A 125 -5.68 -5.22 -15.51
CA ASN A 125 -6.09 -6.61 -15.76
C ASN A 125 -5.51 -7.61 -14.75
N ILE A 126 -5.50 -7.23 -13.46
CA ILE A 126 -5.02 -8.09 -12.36
C ILE A 126 -6.09 -8.34 -11.30
N LEU A 127 -7.28 -7.72 -11.42
CA LEU A 127 -8.35 -7.86 -10.42
C LEU A 127 -8.82 -9.30 -10.28
N GLU A 128 -8.84 -10.05 -11.38
CA GLU A 128 -9.30 -11.44 -11.42
C GLU A 128 -8.44 -12.42 -10.62
N TYR A 129 -7.21 -12.02 -10.25
CA TYR A 129 -6.33 -12.86 -9.43
C TYR A 129 -6.67 -12.83 -7.95
N PHE A 130 -7.49 -11.88 -7.50
CA PHE A 130 -7.83 -11.70 -6.09
C PHE A 130 -9.16 -12.36 -5.72
N ASP A 131 -9.14 -13.18 -4.67
CA ASP A 131 -10.35 -13.76 -4.08
C ASP A 131 -11.13 -12.73 -3.26
N LYS A 132 -10.41 -11.81 -2.56
CA LYS A 132 -11.01 -10.70 -1.79
C LYS A 132 -10.11 -9.48 -1.75
N LEU A 133 -10.75 -8.33 -1.58
CA LEU A 133 -10.09 -7.05 -1.34
C LEU A 133 -10.61 -6.50 -0.01
N PHE A 134 -9.70 -6.19 0.91
CA PHE A 134 -10.00 -5.59 2.20
C PHE A 134 -9.30 -4.24 2.36
N SER A 135 -10.00 -3.33 3.04
CA SER A 135 -9.38 -2.18 3.68
C SER A 135 -9.11 -2.48 5.15
N CYS A 136 -8.10 -1.86 5.74
CA CYS A 136 -7.88 -1.92 7.19
C CYS A 136 -9.12 -1.45 7.98
N GLN A 137 -9.91 -0.53 7.40
CA GLN A 137 -11.16 -0.04 7.98
C GLN A 137 -12.22 -1.15 8.18
N ASP A 138 -12.21 -2.21 7.35
CA ASP A 138 -13.13 -3.34 7.48
C ASP A 138 -12.92 -4.11 8.80
N PHE A 139 -11.77 -3.94 9.43
CA PHE A 139 -11.37 -4.57 10.68
C PHE A 139 -11.21 -3.58 11.84
N GLU A 140 -11.55 -2.30 11.65
CA GLU A 140 -11.40 -1.21 12.63
C GLU A 140 -9.97 -1.14 13.21
N THR A 141 -8.95 -1.36 12.35
CA THR A 141 -7.55 -1.46 12.75
C THR A 141 -6.63 -0.90 11.67
N ASP A 142 -5.34 -0.93 11.91
CA ASP A 142 -4.29 -0.60 10.95
C ASP A 142 -3.18 -1.66 10.96
N LYS A 143 -2.22 -1.55 10.06
CA LYS A 143 -1.14 -2.52 9.91
C LYS A 143 0.02 -2.35 10.91
N THR A 144 -0.10 -1.46 11.88
CA THR A 144 0.91 -1.28 12.93
C THR A 144 0.79 -2.32 14.04
N VAL A 145 -0.33 -3.06 14.08
CA VAL A 145 -0.62 -4.06 15.12
C VAL A 145 -0.77 -5.46 14.55
N PRO A 146 -0.24 -6.50 15.22
CA PRO A 146 -0.31 -7.90 14.77
C PRO A 146 -1.74 -8.43 14.62
N GLU A 147 -2.66 -7.93 15.44
CA GLU A 147 -4.07 -8.32 15.47
C GLU A 147 -4.74 -8.15 14.11
N THR A 148 -4.30 -7.19 13.31
CA THR A 148 -4.78 -6.97 11.94
C THR A 148 -4.61 -8.22 11.09
N PHE A 149 -3.41 -8.76 11.04
CA PHE A 149 -3.10 -9.96 10.24
C PHE A 149 -3.74 -11.21 10.82
N ILE A 150 -3.83 -11.32 12.16
CA ILE A 150 -4.52 -12.43 12.83
C ILE A 150 -6.00 -12.43 12.44
N ASN A 151 -6.67 -11.27 12.54
CA ASN A 151 -8.10 -11.12 12.25
C ASN A 151 -8.41 -11.36 10.78
N VAL A 152 -7.55 -10.84 9.87
CA VAL A 152 -7.68 -11.06 8.42
C VAL A 152 -7.58 -12.55 8.10
N ALA A 153 -6.53 -13.25 8.57
CA ALA A 153 -6.37 -14.67 8.34
C ALA A 153 -7.56 -15.47 8.89
N ALA A 154 -7.97 -15.20 10.15
CA ALA A 154 -9.10 -15.86 10.82
C ALA A 154 -10.42 -15.66 10.07
N SER A 155 -10.68 -14.46 9.49
CA SER A 155 -11.89 -14.17 8.72
C SER A 155 -12.06 -15.05 7.48
N LEU A 156 -10.98 -15.65 7.02
CA LEU A 156 -10.91 -16.55 5.85
C LEU A 156 -10.68 -18.01 6.25
N GLY A 157 -10.64 -18.32 7.55
CA GLY A 157 -10.42 -19.68 8.05
C GLY A 157 -8.97 -20.15 8.02
N PHE A 158 -8.01 -19.22 7.86
CA PHE A 158 -6.58 -19.51 7.93
C PHE A 158 -6.01 -19.16 9.31
N LYS A 159 -4.85 -19.75 9.60
CA LYS A 159 -4.01 -19.32 10.70
C LYS A 159 -2.93 -18.38 10.18
N PRO A 160 -2.38 -17.46 11.01
CA PRO A 160 -1.29 -16.59 10.60
C PRO A 160 -0.07 -17.35 10.03
N GLU A 161 0.26 -18.52 10.58
CA GLU A 161 1.36 -19.37 10.12
C GLU A 161 1.19 -19.93 8.69
N ASP A 162 -0.04 -19.91 8.16
CA ASP A 162 -0.37 -20.28 6.79
C ASP A 162 -0.39 -19.08 5.84
N ALA A 163 -0.25 -17.87 6.37
CA ALA A 163 -0.26 -16.64 5.60
C ALA A 163 1.15 -16.17 5.19
N ILE A 164 1.24 -15.61 3.98
CA ILE A 164 2.42 -14.93 3.44
C ILE A 164 2.02 -13.50 3.15
N VAL A 165 2.68 -12.54 3.79
CA VAL A 165 2.40 -11.10 3.66
C VAL A 165 3.44 -10.46 2.76
N TYR A 166 3.01 -9.75 1.72
CA TYR A 166 3.83 -8.98 0.79
C TYR A 166 3.68 -7.50 1.10
N GLU A 167 4.79 -6.84 1.42
CA GLU A 167 4.79 -5.48 1.99
C GLU A 167 6.10 -4.74 1.69
N ASP A 168 6.03 -3.40 1.62
CA ASP A 168 7.18 -2.52 1.50
C ASP A 168 7.51 -1.77 2.80
N ALA A 169 6.52 -1.60 3.70
CA ALA A 169 6.64 -0.80 4.91
C ALA A 169 7.15 -1.62 6.11
N LEU A 170 8.21 -1.14 6.77
CA LEU A 170 8.85 -1.81 7.90
C LEU A 170 7.90 -2.09 9.06
N TYR A 171 7.04 -1.12 9.41
CA TYR A 171 6.09 -1.29 10.52
C TYR A 171 5.11 -2.44 10.27
N SER A 172 4.64 -2.58 9.04
CA SER A 172 3.70 -3.62 8.64
C SER A 172 4.38 -5.00 8.59
N ILE A 173 5.60 -5.08 8.04
CA ILE A 173 6.42 -6.30 8.05
C ILE A 173 6.65 -6.78 9.50
N ARG A 174 6.98 -5.88 10.43
CA ARG A 174 7.14 -6.21 11.86
C ARG A 174 5.86 -6.76 12.47
N SER A 175 4.72 -6.13 12.20
CA SER A 175 3.42 -6.54 12.71
C SER A 175 2.98 -7.89 12.15
N ALA A 176 3.13 -8.11 10.84
CA ALA A 176 2.83 -9.39 10.20
C ALA A 176 3.69 -10.52 10.79
N LYS A 177 4.97 -10.25 11.00
CA LYS A 177 5.89 -11.21 11.61
C LYS A 177 5.55 -11.50 13.06
N ALA A 178 5.18 -10.49 13.85
CA ALA A 178 4.71 -10.65 15.22
C ALA A 178 3.40 -11.43 15.30
N ALA A 179 2.53 -11.34 14.28
CA ALA A 179 1.34 -12.17 14.14
C ALA A 179 1.64 -13.65 13.83
N GLY A 180 2.87 -13.97 13.41
CA GLY A 180 3.28 -15.32 13.02
C GLY A 180 3.17 -15.59 11.51
N CYS A 181 2.93 -14.59 10.70
CA CYS A 181 2.93 -14.70 9.24
C CYS A 181 4.37 -14.80 8.70
N LYS A 182 4.52 -15.44 7.54
CA LYS A 182 5.72 -15.30 6.72
C LYS A 182 5.67 -13.97 5.99
N THR A 183 6.81 -13.31 5.81
CA THR A 183 6.89 -11.98 5.20
C THR A 183 7.81 -11.95 3.99
N VAL A 184 7.36 -11.29 2.93
CA VAL A 184 8.11 -11.02 1.71
C VAL A 184 8.19 -9.51 1.51
N ALA A 185 9.38 -8.95 1.63
CA ALA A 185 9.59 -7.52 1.43
C ALA A 185 9.63 -7.17 -0.06
N ILE A 186 8.90 -6.14 -0.44
CA ILE A 186 8.92 -5.53 -1.78
C ILE A 186 9.69 -4.22 -1.69
N TYR A 187 10.71 -4.05 -2.53
CA TYR A 187 11.47 -2.80 -2.50
C TYR A 187 10.63 -1.60 -2.98
N ASP A 188 10.67 -0.53 -2.20
CA ASP A 188 10.21 0.79 -2.61
C ASP A 188 11.24 1.87 -2.27
N ASP A 189 11.38 2.90 -3.14
CA ASP A 189 12.32 3.98 -2.90
C ASP A 189 11.96 4.84 -1.68
N PHE A 190 10.69 4.87 -1.29
CA PHE A 190 10.22 5.56 -0.08
C PHE A 190 10.65 4.86 1.20
N ALA A 191 10.82 3.53 1.17
CA ALA A 191 11.35 2.75 2.29
C ALA A 191 12.88 2.69 2.31
N ARG A 192 13.59 3.42 1.43
CA ARG A 192 15.08 3.37 1.30
C ARG A 192 15.80 3.55 2.63
N ASN A 193 15.36 4.48 3.45
CA ASN A 193 16.01 4.77 4.73
C ASN A 193 15.83 3.66 5.77
N GLU A 194 14.82 2.82 5.61
CA GLU A 194 14.50 1.67 6.48
C GLU A 194 14.91 0.34 5.85
N TRP A 195 15.43 0.35 4.61
CA TRP A 195 15.66 -0.86 3.84
C TRP A 195 16.62 -1.84 4.50
N ASP A 196 17.69 -1.38 5.13
CA ASP A 196 18.62 -2.23 5.89
C ASP A 196 17.94 -2.96 7.05
N GLU A 197 16.94 -2.34 7.66
CA GLU A 197 16.15 -2.94 8.73
C GLU A 197 15.10 -3.90 8.17
N ILE A 198 14.49 -3.56 7.04
CA ILE A 198 13.57 -4.44 6.30
C ILE A 198 14.29 -5.73 5.91
N LEU A 199 15.51 -5.64 5.37
CA LEU A 199 16.33 -6.81 5.00
C LEU A 199 16.62 -7.75 6.17
N LYS A 200 16.74 -7.21 7.39
CA LYS A 200 16.98 -8.03 8.61
C LYS A 200 15.68 -8.60 9.18
N THR A 201 14.55 -7.98 8.87
CA THR A 201 13.26 -8.31 9.49
C THR A 201 12.45 -9.29 8.64
N ALA A 202 12.36 -9.07 7.33
CA ALA A 202 11.58 -9.91 6.42
C ALA A 202 12.21 -11.33 6.27
N ASP A 203 11.36 -12.31 5.98
CA ASP A 203 11.81 -13.69 5.75
C ASP A 203 12.35 -13.88 4.34
N GLU A 204 11.76 -13.19 3.37
CA GLU A 204 12.17 -13.21 1.96
C GLU A 204 12.08 -11.79 1.35
N ILE A 205 12.73 -11.62 0.21
CA ILE A 205 12.74 -10.36 -0.52
C ILE A 205 12.37 -10.65 -1.97
N PHE A 206 11.44 -9.88 -2.50
CA PHE A 206 11.13 -9.87 -3.91
C PHE A 206 11.73 -8.61 -4.54
N ILE A 207 12.76 -8.80 -5.37
CA ILE A 207 13.46 -7.72 -6.07
C ILE A 207 13.25 -7.91 -7.56
N THR A 208 12.77 -6.88 -8.22
CA THR A 208 12.66 -6.88 -9.68
C THR A 208 14.04 -6.78 -10.33
N PRO A 209 14.29 -7.44 -11.49
CA PRO A 209 15.60 -7.47 -12.14
C PRO A 209 16.21 -6.10 -12.41
N ASP A 210 15.40 -5.08 -12.69
CA ASP A 210 15.87 -3.73 -13.01
C ASP A 210 16.44 -2.99 -11.78
N LYS A 211 15.98 -3.32 -10.56
CA LYS A 211 16.47 -2.71 -9.31
C LYS A 211 17.64 -3.46 -8.69
N HIS A 212 17.91 -4.70 -9.09
CA HIS A 212 19.08 -5.49 -8.62
C HIS A 212 20.41 -4.75 -8.80
N LYS A 213 20.54 -3.93 -9.84
CA LYS A 213 21.78 -3.18 -10.14
C LYS A 213 22.07 -2.06 -9.13
N ASN A 214 21.06 -1.55 -8.44
CA ASN A 214 21.19 -0.42 -7.50
C ASN A 214 21.31 -0.87 -6.04
N ILE A 215 20.75 -2.02 -5.67
CA ILE A 215 20.75 -2.54 -4.31
C ILE A 215 22.07 -3.24 -3.96
N THR A 216 22.76 -3.81 -4.95
CA THR A 216 24.07 -4.50 -4.78
C THR A 216 25.24 -3.51 -4.67
N LYS A 217 25.02 -2.21 -4.73
CA LYS A 217 26.08 -1.16 -4.64
C LYS A 217 26.00 -0.34 -3.35
N MET A 218 25.17 -0.71 -2.42
CA MET A 218 25.14 -0.22 -1.04
C MET A 218 25.72 -1.30 -0.12
#